data_de8f97674700476d270ce8d1e78a2d91
#
_entry.id   de8f97674700476d270ce8d1e78a2d91
#
_cell.length_a   1.000
_cell.length_b   1.000
_cell.length_c   1.000
_cell.angle_alpha   90.00
_cell.angle_beta   90.00
_cell.angle_gamma   90.00
#
_symmetry.space_group_name_H-M   'P 1'
#
loop_
_entity.id
_entity.type
_entity.pdbx_description
1 polymer ?
#
loop_
_entity_poly.entity_id
_entity_poly.type
_entity_poly.pdbx_seq_one_letter_code
_entity_poly.pdbx_strand_id
1 'polypeptide(L)'
;VHWSAGRHHQFFDDYHINVDADGSIYVSTEDLTELLAHTWHRNSRTIGICMAACYGAEAHSGYNTDFGDYPPTQDQIDGVAKVVAVLCEELNLPIDYAHVKTHCEAAEEDDYGPSTTCERWDLWYLPDAPVTSELKPGGEVIRGKAAWWQKNK
;
A
#
# COMPACT_ATOMS: atom_id res chain seq x y z
N VAL A 1 -1.71 2.66 -3.17
CA VAL A 1 -0.79 1.93 -2.29
C VAL A 1 -0.85 0.44 -2.62
N HIS A 2 0.30 -0.21 -2.63
CA HIS A 2 0.45 -1.61 -3.05
C HIS A 2 1.32 -2.40 -2.09
N TRP A 3 1.28 -3.72 -2.17
CA TRP A 3 2.45 -4.54 -1.89
C TRP A 3 2.96 -5.13 -3.21
N SER A 4 4.26 -5.48 -3.27
CA SER A 4 4.86 -5.90 -4.53
C SER A 4 4.60 -7.37 -4.89
N ALA A 5 4.17 -8.17 -3.93
CA ALA A 5 4.22 -9.63 -3.99
C ALA A 5 5.66 -10.15 -4.21
N GLY A 6 6.65 -9.34 -3.90
CA GLY A 6 8.07 -9.66 -3.94
C GLY A 6 8.63 -9.94 -2.55
N ARG A 7 9.94 -10.11 -2.49
CA ARG A 7 10.68 -10.33 -1.24
C ARG A 7 11.00 -9.00 -0.57
N HIS A 8 11.34 -9.05 0.71
CA HIS A 8 11.95 -7.91 1.38
C HIS A 8 13.23 -7.52 0.63
N HIS A 9 13.55 -6.24 0.62
CA HIS A 9 14.71 -5.65 -0.09
C HIS A 9 14.67 -5.78 -1.62
N GLN A 10 13.54 -6.20 -2.18
CA GLN A 10 13.32 -6.28 -3.63
C GLN A 10 12.42 -5.13 -4.08
N PHE A 11 12.93 -4.26 -4.96
CA PHE A 11 12.21 -3.06 -5.41
C PHE A 11 11.89 -3.13 -6.89
N PHE A 12 10.80 -2.48 -7.28
CA PHE A 12 10.33 -2.45 -8.65
C PHE A 12 10.12 -1.00 -9.12
N ASP A 13 10.55 -0.73 -10.34
CA ASP A 13 10.45 0.60 -10.96
C ASP A 13 9.02 0.93 -11.44
N ASP A 14 8.09 -0.02 -11.34
CA ASP A 14 6.66 0.22 -11.61
C ASP A 14 6.01 1.15 -10.58
N TYR A 15 6.64 1.34 -9.44
CA TYR A 15 6.17 2.20 -8.37
C TYR A 15 7.10 3.40 -8.19
N HIS A 16 6.52 4.56 -7.89
CA HIS A 16 7.31 5.77 -7.63
C HIS A 16 8.13 5.66 -6.35
N ILE A 17 7.55 5.04 -5.33
CA ILE A 17 8.17 4.89 -4.01
C ILE A 17 8.01 3.44 -3.55
N ASN A 18 9.11 2.84 -3.12
CA ASN A 18 9.12 1.52 -2.47
C ASN A 18 9.53 1.69 -1.01
N VAL A 19 8.83 1.01 -0.11
CA VAL A 19 9.14 1.00 1.33
C VAL A 19 9.58 -0.41 1.71
N ASP A 20 10.78 -0.51 2.27
CA ASP A 20 11.36 -1.78 2.65
C ASP A 20 10.89 -2.25 4.04
N ALA A 21 11.22 -3.50 4.37
CA ALA A 21 10.84 -4.15 5.63
C ALA A 21 11.33 -3.42 6.88
N ASP A 22 12.45 -2.71 6.80
CA ASP A 22 13.00 -1.90 7.89
C ASP A 22 12.45 -0.46 7.93
N GLY A 23 11.51 -0.13 7.04
CA GLY A 23 10.96 1.20 6.89
C GLY A 23 11.76 2.14 5.98
N SER A 24 12.86 1.68 5.42
CA SER A 24 13.67 2.46 4.46
C SER A 24 12.88 2.78 3.20
N ILE A 25 13.05 3.99 2.69
CA ILE A 25 12.29 4.50 1.56
C ILE A 25 13.18 4.61 0.35
N TYR A 26 12.77 4.01 -0.76
CA TYR A 26 13.44 4.08 -2.06
C TYR A 26 12.54 4.77 -3.07
N VAL A 27 13.06 5.85 -3.65
CA VAL A 27 12.36 6.60 -4.69
C VAL A 27 12.90 6.15 -6.05
N SER A 28 12.04 5.55 -6.86
CA SER A 28 12.41 4.96 -8.15
C SER A 28 12.52 5.98 -9.28
N THR A 29 12.04 7.19 -9.07
CA THR A 29 12.05 8.26 -10.07
C THR A 29 12.39 9.58 -9.43
N GLU A 30 13.04 10.46 -10.20
CA GLU A 30 13.32 11.84 -9.78
C GLU A 30 12.10 12.76 -9.92
N ASP A 31 11.05 12.29 -10.61
CA ASP A 31 9.84 13.04 -10.89
C ASP A 31 8.59 12.22 -10.54
N LEU A 32 7.91 12.58 -9.46
CA LEU A 32 6.69 11.89 -9.02
C LEU A 32 5.49 12.12 -9.95
N THR A 33 5.60 13.00 -10.92
CA THR A 33 4.58 13.18 -11.96
C THR A 33 4.75 12.20 -13.13
N GLU A 34 5.84 11.43 -13.15
CA GLU A 34 6.08 10.41 -14.17
C GLU A 34 4.96 9.38 -14.18
N LEU A 35 4.51 8.99 -15.38
CA LEU A 35 3.49 7.97 -15.53
C LEU A 35 4.15 6.60 -15.44
N LEU A 36 3.84 5.86 -14.38
CA LEU A 36 4.32 4.50 -14.15
C LEU A 36 3.15 3.51 -14.16
N ALA A 37 3.41 2.28 -14.59
CA ALA A 37 2.37 1.25 -14.75
C ALA A 37 2.20 0.42 -13.47
N HIS A 38 1.43 0.92 -12.52
CA HIS A 38 1.18 0.24 -11.23
C HIS A 38 -0.29 -0.12 -10.96
N THR A 39 -1.23 0.56 -11.60
CA THR A 39 -2.66 0.32 -11.38
C THR A 39 -3.42 0.47 -12.70
N TRP A 40 -4.01 -0.60 -13.18
CA TRP A 40 -4.76 -0.61 -14.42
C TRP A 40 -5.83 0.50 -14.46
N HIS A 41 -5.87 1.26 -15.53
CA HIS A 41 -6.74 2.43 -15.78
C HIS A 41 -6.53 3.63 -14.83
N ARG A 42 -5.59 3.55 -13.86
CA ARG A 42 -5.39 4.62 -12.87
C ARG A 42 -3.94 5.05 -12.72
N ASN A 43 -3.14 4.92 -13.78
CA ASN A 43 -1.73 5.31 -13.72
C ASN A 43 -1.52 6.82 -13.87
N SER A 44 -2.44 7.52 -14.57
CA SER A 44 -2.36 8.97 -14.76
C SER A 44 -2.65 9.72 -13.46
N ARG A 45 -1.83 10.72 -13.16
CA ARG A 45 -2.02 11.61 -12.00
C ARG A 45 -2.09 10.85 -10.68
N THR A 46 -1.33 9.77 -10.57
CA THR A 46 -1.33 8.88 -9.42
C THR A 46 0.09 8.52 -9.03
N ILE A 47 0.39 8.60 -7.72
CA ILE A 47 1.68 8.17 -7.17
C ILE A 47 1.51 6.77 -6.62
N GLY A 48 2.29 5.82 -7.15
CA GLY A 48 2.34 4.44 -6.66
C GLY A 48 3.31 4.29 -5.52
N ILE A 49 2.81 3.89 -4.35
CA ILE A 49 3.61 3.60 -3.15
C ILE A 49 3.48 2.10 -2.86
N CYS A 50 4.60 1.40 -2.76
CA CYS A 50 4.63 -0.05 -2.63
C CYS A 50 5.40 -0.52 -1.40
N MET A 51 4.87 -1.52 -0.71
CA MET A 51 5.62 -2.28 0.29
C MET A 51 6.37 -3.41 -0.42
N ALA A 52 7.68 -3.54 -0.20
CA ALA A 52 8.48 -4.66 -0.68
C ALA A 52 8.20 -5.89 0.19
N ALA A 53 7.13 -6.60 -0.12
CA ALA A 53 6.62 -7.69 0.72
C ALA A 53 5.69 -8.64 -0.04
N CYS A 54 5.33 -9.72 0.63
CA CYS A 54 4.26 -10.66 0.26
C CYS A 54 4.59 -11.62 -0.89
N TYR A 55 5.87 -11.92 -1.12
CA TYR A 55 6.23 -13.01 -2.03
C TYR A 55 5.62 -14.33 -1.54
N GLY A 56 4.89 -14.99 -2.43
CA GLY A 56 4.22 -16.26 -2.10
C GLY A 56 2.96 -16.12 -1.24
N ALA A 57 2.45 -14.91 -1.06
CA ALA A 57 1.22 -14.69 -0.30
C ALA A 57 0.00 -15.29 -1.02
N GLU A 58 -0.98 -15.72 -0.22
CA GLU A 58 -2.25 -16.29 -0.70
C GLU A 58 -3.41 -15.66 0.06
N ALA A 59 -4.45 -15.26 -0.65
CA ALA A 59 -5.66 -14.74 -0.06
C ALA A 59 -6.79 -15.78 -0.18
N HIS A 60 -7.25 -16.28 0.95
CA HIS A 60 -8.40 -17.19 1.02
C HIS A 60 -9.68 -16.39 1.31
N SER A 61 -9.55 -15.39 2.18
CA SER A 61 -10.55 -14.36 2.47
C SER A 61 -9.81 -13.21 3.13
N GLY A 62 -10.45 -12.06 3.28
CA GLY A 62 -9.81 -10.92 3.93
C GLY A 62 -9.25 -11.24 5.31
N TYR A 63 -10.00 -12.00 6.09
CA TYR A 63 -9.59 -12.41 7.44
C TYR A 63 -8.60 -13.57 7.46
N ASN A 64 -8.39 -14.22 6.34
CA ASN A 64 -7.55 -15.40 6.22
C ASN A 64 -6.52 -15.22 5.11
N THR A 65 -5.83 -14.08 5.14
CA THR A 65 -4.73 -13.79 4.25
C THR A 65 -3.44 -14.39 4.80
N ASP A 66 -2.81 -15.25 4.00
CA ASP A 66 -1.47 -15.75 4.26
C ASP A 66 -0.47 -14.83 3.55
N PHE A 67 0.33 -14.10 4.32
CA PHE A 67 1.28 -13.14 3.76
C PHE A 67 2.56 -13.79 3.21
N GLY A 68 2.72 -15.11 3.32
CA GLY A 68 3.91 -15.82 2.85
C GLY A 68 5.11 -15.64 3.79
N ASP A 69 6.31 -15.93 3.26
CA ASP A 69 7.56 -15.86 4.04
C ASP A 69 8.11 -14.45 4.20
N TYR A 70 7.53 -13.47 3.51
CA TYR A 70 7.95 -12.06 3.54
C TYR A 70 6.76 -11.17 3.88
N PRO A 71 6.17 -11.32 5.08
CA PRO A 71 4.98 -10.53 5.45
C PRO A 71 5.32 -9.04 5.60
N PRO A 72 4.32 -8.16 5.48
CA PRO A 72 4.52 -6.76 5.81
C PRO A 72 4.96 -6.60 7.26
N THR A 73 5.97 -5.78 7.50
CA THR A 73 6.42 -5.47 8.86
C THR A 73 5.71 -4.22 9.39
N GLN A 74 5.72 -4.04 10.71
CA GLN A 74 5.19 -2.80 11.30
C GLN A 74 5.96 -1.57 10.83
N ASP A 75 7.29 -1.65 10.79
CA ASP A 75 8.13 -0.55 10.29
C ASP A 75 7.76 -0.18 8.84
N GLN A 76 7.44 -1.17 8.03
CA GLN A 76 7.04 -1.00 6.64
C GLN A 76 5.66 -0.35 6.53
N ILE A 77 4.69 -0.82 7.28
CA ILE A 77 3.33 -0.26 7.32
C ILE A 77 3.39 1.19 7.83
N ASP A 78 4.12 1.45 8.89
CA ASP A 78 4.31 2.80 9.44
C ASP A 78 5.06 3.70 8.46
N GLY A 79 6.05 3.16 7.76
CA GLY A 79 6.79 3.88 6.71
C GLY A 79 5.90 4.32 5.56
N VAL A 80 5.04 3.43 5.07
CA VAL A 80 4.05 3.75 4.04
C VAL A 80 3.09 4.84 4.53
N ALA A 81 2.59 4.71 5.74
CA ALA A 81 1.68 5.70 6.31
C ALA A 81 2.33 7.08 6.45
N LYS A 82 3.61 7.13 6.85
CA LYS A 82 4.37 8.38 6.90
C LYS A 82 4.54 9.01 5.52
N VAL A 83 4.86 8.23 4.50
CA VAL A 83 4.97 8.69 3.13
C VAL A 83 3.64 9.30 2.66
N VAL A 84 2.53 8.61 2.91
CA VAL A 84 1.19 9.10 2.57
C VAL A 84 0.91 10.43 3.29
N ALA A 85 1.21 10.51 4.59
CA ALA A 85 0.99 11.72 5.38
C ALA A 85 1.75 12.92 4.81
N VAL A 86 3.04 12.73 4.50
CA VAL A 86 3.90 13.79 3.94
C VAL A 86 3.43 14.22 2.55
N LEU A 87 3.16 13.27 1.66
CA LEU A 87 2.71 13.59 0.30
C LEU A 87 1.36 14.29 0.29
N CYS A 88 0.41 13.85 1.09
CA CYS A 88 -0.89 14.52 1.17
C CYS A 88 -0.77 15.95 1.71
N GLU A 89 0.11 16.17 2.69
CA GLU A 89 0.37 17.53 3.21
C GLU A 89 1.01 18.41 2.14
N GLU A 90 2.07 17.94 1.50
CA GLU A 90 2.81 18.71 0.48
C GLU A 90 1.96 19.01 -0.76
N LEU A 91 1.10 18.09 -1.14
CA LEU A 91 0.22 18.23 -2.30
C LEU A 91 -1.14 18.87 -1.96
N ASN A 92 -1.35 19.20 -0.68
CA ASN A 92 -2.60 19.78 -0.17
C ASN A 92 -3.81 18.88 -0.49
N LEU A 93 -3.67 17.57 -0.24
CA LEU A 93 -4.72 16.57 -0.44
C LEU A 93 -5.23 16.07 0.91
N PRO A 94 -6.53 15.81 1.04
CA PRO A 94 -7.04 15.17 2.25
C PRO A 94 -6.66 13.68 2.26
N ILE A 95 -6.48 13.12 3.45
CA ILE A 95 -6.32 11.68 3.62
C ILE A 95 -7.72 11.07 3.72
N ASP A 96 -8.27 10.69 2.60
CA ASP A 96 -9.59 10.08 2.49
C ASP A 96 -9.60 8.94 1.45
N TYR A 97 -10.72 8.26 1.34
CA TYR A 97 -10.89 7.17 0.40
C TYR A 97 -10.68 7.59 -1.07
N ALA A 98 -11.11 8.80 -1.42
CA ALA A 98 -11.01 9.28 -2.80
C ALA A 98 -9.57 9.54 -3.24
N HIS A 99 -8.70 10.00 -2.33
CA HIS A 99 -7.33 10.43 -2.64
C HIS A 99 -6.26 9.41 -2.26
N VAL A 100 -6.55 8.54 -1.28
CA VAL A 100 -5.60 7.53 -0.79
C VAL A 100 -6.28 6.16 -0.85
N LYS A 101 -5.99 5.40 -1.91
CA LYS A 101 -6.56 4.06 -2.13
C LYS A 101 -5.48 3.00 -2.15
N THR A 102 -5.85 1.79 -1.70
CA THR A 102 -5.08 0.60 -2.00
C THR A 102 -5.40 0.14 -3.42
N HIS A 103 -4.52 -0.68 -4.00
CA HIS A 103 -4.79 -1.32 -5.30
C HIS A 103 -6.07 -2.14 -5.24
N CYS A 104 -6.28 -2.88 -4.15
CA CYS A 104 -7.51 -3.63 -3.93
C CYS A 104 -8.76 -2.76 -4.01
N GLU A 105 -8.76 -1.61 -3.35
CA GLU A 105 -9.90 -0.68 -3.37
C GLU A 105 -10.16 -0.14 -4.78
N ALA A 106 -9.10 0.24 -5.50
CA ALA A 106 -9.22 0.70 -6.89
C ALA A 106 -9.74 -0.41 -7.81
N ALA A 107 -9.24 -1.63 -7.62
CA ALA A 107 -9.66 -2.80 -8.39
C ALA A 107 -11.14 -3.15 -8.15
N GLU A 108 -11.60 -3.06 -6.90
CA GLU A 108 -13.01 -3.26 -6.57
C GLU A 108 -13.92 -2.26 -7.29
N GLU A 109 -13.54 -0.98 -7.34
CA GLU A 109 -14.29 0.03 -8.08
C GLU A 109 -14.33 -0.22 -9.59
N ASP A 110 -13.26 -0.78 -10.14
CA ASP A 110 -13.11 -1.02 -11.57
C ASP A 110 -13.47 -2.47 -11.99
N ASP A 111 -14.12 -3.22 -11.11
CA ASP A 111 -14.68 -4.56 -11.34
C ASP A 111 -13.64 -5.65 -11.67
N TYR A 112 -12.42 -5.54 -11.14
CA TYR A 112 -11.42 -6.60 -11.25
C TYR A 112 -10.76 -6.96 -9.89
N GLY A 113 -11.41 -6.63 -8.79
CA GLY A 113 -10.92 -6.87 -7.42
C GLY A 113 -11.38 -8.20 -6.82
N PRO A 114 -11.13 -8.40 -5.53
CA PRO A 114 -11.45 -9.66 -4.84
C PRO A 114 -12.90 -10.10 -4.93
N SER A 115 -13.85 -9.18 -4.97
CA SER A 115 -15.27 -9.53 -5.02
C SER A 115 -15.78 -9.87 -6.43
N THR A 116 -15.00 -9.66 -7.46
CA THR A 116 -15.37 -9.93 -8.85
C THR A 116 -14.52 -11.01 -9.49
N THR A 117 -13.27 -10.70 -9.86
CA THR A 117 -12.37 -11.63 -10.56
C THR A 117 -11.39 -12.32 -9.63
N CYS A 118 -11.40 -12.03 -8.34
CA CYS A 118 -10.43 -12.50 -7.34
C CYS A 118 -9.00 -12.05 -7.62
N GLU A 119 -8.84 -10.91 -8.31
CA GLU A 119 -7.53 -10.33 -8.61
C GLU A 119 -7.22 -9.17 -7.66
N ARG A 120 -5.96 -8.73 -7.67
CA ARG A 120 -5.50 -7.48 -7.06
C ARG A 120 -6.00 -7.27 -5.62
N TRP A 121 -5.75 -8.26 -4.78
CA TRP A 121 -6.14 -8.22 -3.37
C TRP A 121 -5.05 -7.63 -2.47
N ASP A 122 -4.01 -7.03 -3.03
CA ASP A 122 -2.94 -6.38 -2.26
C ASP A 122 -3.48 -5.27 -1.37
N LEU A 123 -3.10 -5.30 -0.12
CA LEU A 123 -3.62 -4.49 0.98
C LEU A 123 -5.14 -4.66 1.22
N TRP A 124 -5.69 -5.80 0.87
CA TRP A 124 -7.09 -6.11 1.23
C TRP A 124 -7.24 -6.07 2.76
N TYR A 125 -6.36 -6.77 3.47
CA TYR A 125 -6.29 -6.73 4.94
C TYR A 125 -4.85 -6.58 5.41
N LEU A 126 -4.66 -5.86 6.52
CA LEU A 126 -3.37 -5.68 7.19
C LEU A 126 -3.56 -5.72 8.70
N PRO A 127 -2.52 -6.09 9.47
CA PRO A 127 -2.52 -5.86 10.91
C PRO A 127 -2.37 -4.36 11.20
N ASP A 128 -3.15 -3.83 12.15
CA ASP A 128 -3.14 -2.40 12.47
C ASP A 128 -2.21 -2.04 13.64
N ALA A 129 -1.66 -3.04 14.31
CA ALA A 129 -0.75 -2.90 15.45
C ALA A 129 0.20 -4.10 15.45
N PRO A 130 1.05 -4.31 16.47
CA PRO A 130 2.00 -5.42 16.48
C PRO A 130 1.40 -6.78 16.10
N VAL A 131 2.25 -7.66 15.62
CA VAL A 131 2.02 -8.96 14.94
C VAL A 131 0.86 -9.83 15.45
N THR A 132 0.35 -9.61 16.64
CA THR A 132 -0.76 -10.36 17.22
C THR A 132 -2.12 -9.72 17.03
N SER A 133 -2.18 -8.57 16.37
CA SER A 133 -3.42 -7.84 16.19
C SER A 133 -4.32 -8.48 15.13
N GLU A 134 -5.61 -8.25 15.28
CA GLU A 134 -6.62 -8.61 14.30
C GLU A 134 -6.36 -7.90 12.97
N LEU A 135 -6.63 -8.59 11.86
CA LEU A 135 -6.55 -8.01 10.53
C LEU A 135 -7.72 -7.05 10.30
N LYS A 136 -7.41 -5.89 9.76
CA LYS A 136 -8.39 -4.87 9.37
C LYS A 136 -8.22 -4.50 7.90
N PRO A 137 -9.25 -3.92 7.25
CA PRO A 137 -9.10 -3.47 5.87
C PRO A 137 -7.86 -2.59 5.70
N GLY A 138 -7.00 -2.98 4.75
CA GLY A 138 -5.67 -2.37 4.61
C GLY A 138 -5.71 -0.88 4.32
N GLY A 139 -6.67 -0.43 3.53
CA GLY A 139 -6.84 1.01 3.26
C GLY A 139 -7.18 1.81 4.51
N GLU A 140 -8.02 1.26 5.40
CA GLU A 140 -8.34 1.90 6.68
C GLU A 140 -7.12 1.98 7.59
N VAL A 141 -6.31 0.92 7.63
CA VAL A 141 -5.07 0.90 8.41
C VAL A 141 -4.12 2.01 7.94
N ILE A 142 -3.86 2.09 6.64
CA ILE A 142 -2.95 3.09 6.06
C ILE A 142 -3.47 4.51 6.27
N ARG A 143 -4.73 4.78 5.93
CA ARG A 143 -5.32 6.12 6.11
C ARG A 143 -5.37 6.55 7.57
N GLY A 144 -5.74 5.63 8.46
CA GLY A 144 -5.77 5.91 9.90
C GLY A 144 -4.41 6.27 10.47
N LYS A 145 -3.37 5.49 10.13
CA LYS A 145 -1.99 5.77 10.57
C LYS A 145 -1.44 7.05 9.94
N ALA A 146 -1.74 7.30 8.68
CA ALA A 146 -1.31 8.54 8.01
C ALA A 146 -1.94 9.79 8.65
N ALA A 147 -3.22 9.73 8.98
CA ALA A 147 -3.90 10.81 9.69
C ALA A 147 -3.29 11.04 11.09
N TRP A 148 -2.94 9.96 11.79
CA TRP A 148 -2.26 10.05 13.07
C TRP A 148 -0.90 10.75 12.95
N TRP A 149 -0.11 10.42 11.93
CA TRP A 149 1.19 11.05 11.69
C TRP A 149 1.07 12.54 11.42
N GLN A 150 0.06 13.00 10.71
CA GLN A 150 -0.14 14.44 10.48
C GLN A 150 -0.42 15.20 11.77
N LYS A 151 -1.12 14.57 12.71
CA LYS A 151 -1.46 15.18 14.00
C LYS A 151 -0.33 15.13 15.02
N ASN A 152 0.62 14.22 14.87
CA ASN A 152 1.63 13.90 15.89
C ASN A 152 3.07 14.05 15.37
N LYS A 153 3.30 15.04 14.52
CA LYS A 153 4.63 15.35 14.01
C LYS A 153 5.60 15.70 15.12
#